data_48dd5bc7c51025e20ffb522eb26bf763
#
_entry.id   48dd5bc7c51025e20ffb522eb26bf763
#
_cell.length_a   1.000
_cell.length_b   1.000
_cell.length_c   1.000
_cell.angle_alpha   90.00
_cell.angle_beta   90.00
_cell.angle_gamma   90.00
#
_symmetry.space_group_name_H-M   'P 1'
#
loop_
_entity.id
_entity.type
_entity.pdbx_description
1 polymer ?
#
loop_
_entity_poly.entity_id
_entity_poly.type
_entity_poly.pdbx_seq_one_letter_code
_entity_poly.pdbx_strand_id
1 'polypeptide(L)'
;MTLGTDRARFESSARPLVETQLSTVAPALREAVAYALSVGGKRIRPILVYRAARALGRDDAPALEHAAAAIELVHTYSLIHDDLPAMDDDDLRRGQPTLHRAYDEATAILVGDGMQVQAFCLLAAAPGLDADRRLAMIDVLAAASGFPGMVGGQYLDVSATGGALTLDALKAMHNLKTGALIRAALALGGHAAGAPARRGHPADPAPALSLPPGGCLGSAR
;
A
#
# COMPACT_ATOMS: atom_id res chain seq x y z
N MET A 1 -20.57 -14.80 -0.32
CA MET A 1 -19.38 -14.58 -1.15
C MET A 1 -18.12 -15.01 -0.40
N THR A 2 -17.22 -15.75 -1.05
CA THR A 2 -15.99 -16.29 -0.47
C THR A 2 -14.81 -15.31 -0.67
N LEU A 3 -13.67 -15.56 0.00
CA LEU A 3 -12.44 -14.80 -0.26
C LEU A 3 -11.99 -14.92 -1.72
N GLY A 4 -12.24 -16.09 -2.35
CA GLY A 4 -11.91 -16.32 -3.76
C GLY A 4 -12.71 -15.44 -4.72
N THR A 5 -13.99 -15.18 -4.44
CA THR A 5 -14.82 -14.30 -5.28
C THR A 5 -14.38 -12.84 -5.18
N ASP A 6 -13.99 -12.36 -3.99
CA ASP A 6 -13.50 -11.00 -3.82
C ASP A 6 -12.12 -10.80 -4.50
N ARG A 7 -11.25 -11.83 -4.46
CA ARG A 7 -9.98 -11.82 -5.19
C ARG A 7 -10.22 -11.80 -6.71
N ALA A 8 -11.12 -12.62 -7.22
CA ALA A 8 -11.45 -12.63 -8.65
C ALA A 8 -12.01 -11.29 -9.10
N ARG A 9 -12.85 -10.63 -8.28
CA ARG A 9 -13.34 -9.26 -8.52
C ARG A 9 -12.19 -8.27 -8.67
N PHE A 10 -11.20 -8.29 -7.77
CA PHE A 10 -10.03 -7.42 -7.87
C PHE A 10 -9.29 -7.62 -9.21
N GLU A 11 -8.98 -8.86 -9.58
CA GLU A 11 -8.23 -9.17 -10.79
C GLU A 11 -9.01 -8.79 -12.07
N SER A 12 -10.35 -8.89 -12.07
CA SER A 12 -11.17 -8.60 -13.24
C SER A 12 -11.63 -7.14 -13.38
N SER A 13 -11.65 -6.38 -12.28
CA SER A 13 -12.25 -5.04 -12.28
C SER A 13 -11.29 -3.96 -11.78
N ALA A 14 -10.68 -4.12 -10.63
CA ALA A 14 -9.81 -3.09 -10.05
C ALA A 14 -8.43 -3.03 -10.74
N ARG A 15 -7.82 -4.18 -11.04
CA ARG A 15 -6.52 -4.24 -11.72
C ARG A 15 -6.56 -3.60 -13.12
N PRO A 16 -7.56 -3.86 -13.99
CA PRO A 16 -7.64 -3.21 -15.31
C PRO A 16 -7.75 -1.68 -15.26
N LEU A 17 -8.27 -1.08 -14.17
CA LEU A 17 -8.25 0.37 -14.01
C LEU A 17 -6.84 0.94 -14.02
N VAL A 18 -5.90 0.25 -13.38
CA VAL A 18 -4.48 0.66 -13.38
C VAL A 18 -3.91 0.57 -14.80
N GLU A 19 -4.15 -0.55 -15.48
CA GLU A 19 -3.64 -0.80 -16.84
C GLU A 19 -4.17 0.23 -17.85
N THR A 20 -5.45 0.61 -17.74
CA THR A 20 -6.05 1.63 -18.61
C THR A 20 -5.36 3.00 -18.47
N GLN A 21 -5.00 3.39 -17.26
CA GLN A 21 -4.34 4.67 -17.01
C GLN A 21 -2.89 4.71 -17.47
N LEU A 22 -2.30 3.55 -17.78
CA LEU A 22 -0.94 3.44 -18.31
C LEU A 22 -0.89 3.44 -19.84
N SER A 23 -2.00 3.68 -20.52
CA SER A 23 -2.08 3.60 -21.99
C SER A 23 -1.12 4.55 -22.72
N THR A 24 -0.77 5.70 -22.13
CA THR A 24 0.16 6.69 -22.68
C THR A 24 1.61 6.51 -22.21
N VAL A 25 1.88 5.56 -21.33
CA VAL A 25 3.20 5.29 -20.75
C VAL A 25 4.04 4.46 -21.73
N ALA A 26 5.36 4.66 -21.72
CA ALA A 26 6.30 3.89 -22.54
C ALA A 26 6.07 2.38 -22.38
N PRO A 27 6.05 1.60 -23.48
CA PRO A 27 5.71 0.17 -23.43
C PRO A 27 6.51 -0.63 -22.40
N ALA A 28 7.84 -0.43 -22.35
CA ALA A 28 8.70 -1.14 -21.41
C ALA A 28 8.34 -0.87 -19.94
N LEU A 29 8.02 0.39 -19.58
CA LEU A 29 7.59 0.74 -18.22
C LEU A 29 6.23 0.13 -17.89
N ARG A 30 5.30 0.12 -18.86
CA ARG A 30 3.99 -0.52 -18.71
C ARG A 30 4.12 -2.04 -18.48
N GLU A 31 5.03 -2.70 -19.19
CA GLU A 31 5.33 -4.13 -19.00
C GLU A 31 5.88 -4.40 -17.59
N ALA A 32 6.79 -3.56 -17.11
CA ALA A 32 7.34 -3.66 -15.75
C ALA A 32 6.25 -3.49 -14.67
N VAL A 33 5.33 -2.53 -14.84
CA VAL A 33 4.16 -2.36 -13.96
C VAL A 33 3.25 -3.59 -13.99
N ALA A 34 2.94 -4.11 -15.19
CA ALA A 34 2.11 -5.31 -15.34
C ALA A 34 2.78 -6.54 -14.69
N TYR A 35 4.09 -6.69 -14.84
CA TYR A 35 4.88 -7.72 -14.17
C TYR A 35 4.73 -7.63 -12.65
N ALA A 36 4.99 -6.46 -12.05
CA ALA A 36 4.88 -6.24 -10.61
C ALA A 36 3.49 -6.60 -10.05
N LEU A 37 2.42 -6.25 -10.77
CA LEU A 37 1.06 -6.60 -10.40
C LEU A 37 0.75 -8.10 -10.60
N SER A 38 1.47 -8.79 -11.50
CA SER A 38 1.27 -10.21 -11.83
C SER A 38 1.91 -11.18 -10.84
N VAL A 39 2.92 -10.77 -10.07
CA VAL A 39 3.64 -11.62 -9.08
C VAL A 39 2.70 -12.25 -8.04
N GLY A 40 1.44 -11.92 -8.11
CA GLY A 40 0.38 -12.59 -7.36
C GLY A 40 0.24 -12.08 -5.93
N GLY A 41 -0.47 -12.84 -5.10
CA GLY A 41 -0.70 -12.50 -3.71
C GLY A 41 -2.08 -12.88 -3.23
N LYS A 42 -2.29 -12.81 -1.92
CA LYS A 42 -3.59 -13.11 -1.29
C LYS A 42 -4.62 -11.98 -1.49
N ARG A 43 -4.19 -10.80 -1.97
CA ARG A 43 -5.04 -9.61 -2.15
C ARG A 43 -5.87 -9.25 -0.91
N ILE A 44 -5.30 -9.42 0.26
CA ILE A 44 -6.02 -9.22 1.54
C ILE A 44 -6.54 -7.78 1.66
N ARG A 45 -5.74 -6.78 1.27
CA ARG A 45 -6.12 -5.37 1.38
C ARG A 45 -7.31 -5.01 0.48
N PRO A 46 -7.31 -5.30 -0.83
CA PRO A 46 -8.51 -5.18 -1.67
C PRO A 46 -9.73 -5.93 -1.12
N ILE A 47 -9.55 -7.16 -0.64
CA ILE A 47 -10.63 -7.95 -0.05
C ILE A 47 -11.23 -7.24 1.17
N LEU A 48 -10.41 -6.61 2.02
CA LEU A 48 -10.89 -5.85 3.18
C LEU A 48 -11.70 -4.62 2.76
N VAL A 49 -11.32 -3.93 1.67
CA VAL A 49 -12.12 -2.83 1.09
C VAL A 49 -13.52 -3.32 0.75
N TYR A 50 -13.63 -4.41 -0.02
CA TYR A 50 -14.93 -4.97 -0.41
C TYR A 50 -15.74 -5.47 0.80
N ARG A 51 -15.08 -6.09 1.78
CA ARG A 51 -15.76 -6.59 2.99
C ARG A 51 -16.30 -5.47 3.86
N ALA A 52 -15.56 -4.37 4.01
CA ALA A 52 -16.03 -3.20 4.74
C ALA A 52 -17.27 -2.59 4.10
N ALA A 53 -17.27 -2.41 2.77
CA ALA A 53 -18.44 -1.92 2.05
C ALA A 53 -19.65 -2.86 2.16
N ARG A 54 -19.41 -4.16 2.03
CA ARG A 54 -20.47 -5.19 2.16
C ARG A 54 -21.11 -5.19 3.55
N ALA A 55 -20.32 -5.01 4.60
CA ALA A 55 -20.83 -4.90 5.97
C ALA A 55 -21.79 -3.68 6.15
N LEU A 56 -21.67 -2.70 5.26
CA LEU A 56 -22.55 -1.52 5.19
C LEU A 56 -23.69 -1.67 4.15
N GLY A 57 -23.84 -2.85 3.53
CA GLY A 57 -24.84 -3.11 2.50
C GLY A 57 -24.59 -2.38 1.16
N ARG A 58 -23.36 -1.97 0.86
CA ARG A 58 -22.99 -1.15 -0.31
C ARG A 58 -21.90 -1.80 -1.16
N ASP A 59 -22.05 -3.10 -1.45
CA ASP A 59 -21.09 -3.88 -2.24
C ASP A 59 -21.03 -3.48 -3.73
N ASP A 60 -21.97 -2.68 -4.18
CA ASP A 60 -22.13 -2.17 -5.54
C ASP A 60 -21.59 -0.74 -5.77
N ALA A 61 -21.01 -0.13 -4.73
CA ALA A 61 -20.54 1.26 -4.83
C ALA A 61 -19.42 1.40 -5.88
N PRO A 62 -19.56 2.33 -6.86
CA PRO A 62 -18.64 2.41 -8.00
C PRO A 62 -17.21 2.84 -7.63
N ALA A 63 -17.02 3.48 -6.47
CA ALA A 63 -15.70 3.88 -5.96
C ALA A 63 -14.87 2.71 -5.40
N LEU A 64 -15.48 1.53 -5.18
CA LEU A 64 -14.80 0.39 -4.53
C LEU A 64 -13.61 -0.12 -5.31
N GLU A 65 -13.70 -0.16 -6.64
CA GLU A 65 -12.61 -0.63 -7.48
C GLU A 65 -11.40 0.31 -7.42
N HIS A 66 -11.65 1.63 -7.35
CA HIS A 66 -10.61 2.64 -7.19
C HIS A 66 -9.92 2.52 -5.82
N ALA A 67 -10.69 2.34 -4.76
CA ALA A 67 -10.17 2.13 -3.41
C ALA A 67 -9.34 0.84 -3.30
N ALA A 68 -9.84 -0.25 -3.88
CA ALA A 68 -9.17 -1.55 -3.90
C ALA A 68 -7.86 -1.52 -4.71
N ALA A 69 -7.87 -0.86 -5.88
CA ALA A 69 -6.68 -0.67 -6.69
C ALA A 69 -5.65 0.22 -5.98
N ALA A 70 -6.08 1.34 -5.41
CA ALA A 70 -5.19 2.29 -4.73
C ALA A 70 -4.44 1.65 -3.55
N ILE A 71 -5.13 0.94 -2.67
CA ILE A 71 -4.48 0.30 -1.52
C ILE A 71 -3.51 -0.82 -1.93
N GLU A 72 -3.81 -1.54 -3.01
CA GLU A 72 -2.92 -2.60 -3.50
C GLU A 72 -1.71 -2.01 -4.23
N LEU A 73 -1.84 -0.88 -4.95
CA LEU A 73 -0.70 -0.17 -5.54
C LEU A 73 0.27 0.29 -4.45
N VAL A 74 -0.23 0.88 -3.36
CA VAL A 74 0.59 1.28 -2.21
C VAL A 74 1.30 0.08 -1.60
N HIS A 75 0.62 -1.05 -1.44
CA HIS A 75 1.25 -2.26 -0.95
C HIS A 75 2.28 -2.81 -1.95
N THR A 76 2.01 -2.78 -3.23
CA THR A 76 2.90 -3.34 -4.26
C THR A 76 4.18 -2.52 -4.36
N TYR A 77 4.08 -1.17 -4.40
CA TYR A 77 5.28 -0.35 -4.44
C TYR A 77 6.18 -0.58 -3.22
N SER A 78 5.58 -0.73 -2.03
CA SER A 78 6.37 -0.95 -0.82
C SER A 78 7.17 -2.26 -0.88
N LEU A 79 6.61 -3.30 -1.50
CA LEU A 79 7.33 -4.56 -1.73
C LEU A 79 8.44 -4.41 -2.77
N ILE A 80 8.20 -3.66 -3.85
CA ILE A 80 9.21 -3.40 -4.88
C ILE A 80 10.43 -2.69 -4.27
N HIS A 81 10.20 -1.66 -3.45
CA HIS A 81 11.29 -0.92 -2.80
C HIS A 81 11.96 -1.72 -1.69
N ASP A 82 11.21 -2.54 -0.94
CA ASP A 82 11.76 -3.46 0.06
C ASP A 82 12.76 -4.45 -0.55
N ASP A 83 12.46 -4.94 -1.77
CA ASP A 83 13.29 -5.93 -2.45
C ASP A 83 14.63 -5.38 -2.98
N LEU A 84 14.81 -4.05 -3.05
CA LEU A 84 16.02 -3.42 -3.61
C LEU A 84 17.29 -3.77 -2.81
N PRO A 85 18.47 -3.76 -3.45
CA PRO A 85 19.74 -4.05 -2.77
C PRO A 85 20.07 -3.12 -1.59
N ALA A 86 19.54 -1.90 -1.58
CA ALA A 86 19.69 -0.95 -0.48
C ALA A 86 18.75 -1.23 0.71
N MET A 87 17.86 -2.23 0.59
CA MET A 87 16.86 -2.62 1.60
C MET A 87 17.07 -4.09 1.99
N ASP A 88 16.15 -4.98 1.62
CA ASP A 88 16.21 -6.40 2.01
C ASP A 88 17.08 -7.24 1.06
N ASP A 89 17.46 -6.71 -0.11
CA ASP A 89 18.27 -7.37 -1.17
C ASP A 89 17.72 -8.75 -1.58
N ASP A 90 16.41 -8.83 -1.77
CA ASP A 90 15.74 -10.09 -2.12
C ASP A 90 15.78 -10.36 -3.63
N ASP A 91 16.28 -11.52 -4.03
CA ASP A 91 16.29 -11.95 -5.44
C ASP A 91 14.92 -12.46 -5.91
N LEU A 92 14.13 -13.04 -5.00
CA LEU A 92 12.87 -13.70 -5.31
C LEU A 92 11.74 -13.24 -4.38
N ARG A 93 10.59 -12.98 -4.97
CA ARG A 93 9.34 -12.74 -4.23
C ARG A 93 8.25 -13.70 -4.70
N ARG A 94 7.74 -14.52 -3.77
CA ARG A 94 6.73 -15.55 -4.06
C ARG A 94 7.16 -16.54 -5.17
N GLY A 95 8.46 -16.81 -5.26
CA GLY A 95 9.03 -17.73 -6.23
C GLY A 95 9.25 -17.14 -7.64
N GLN A 96 9.01 -15.84 -7.82
CA GLN A 96 9.33 -15.11 -9.05
C GLN A 96 10.47 -14.12 -8.78
N PRO A 97 11.31 -13.79 -9.79
CA PRO A 97 12.31 -12.73 -9.65
C PRO A 97 11.67 -11.42 -9.14
N THR A 98 12.39 -10.72 -8.26
CA THR A 98 12.00 -9.38 -7.85
C THR A 98 12.13 -8.41 -9.02
N LEU A 99 11.46 -7.25 -8.95
CA LEU A 99 11.38 -6.36 -10.12
C LEU A 99 12.77 -5.88 -10.57
N HIS A 100 13.66 -5.56 -9.62
CA HIS A 100 15.03 -5.14 -9.94
C HIS A 100 15.89 -6.26 -10.55
N ARG A 101 15.54 -7.54 -10.29
CA ARG A 101 16.20 -8.70 -10.91
C ARG A 101 15.62 -9.03 -12.28
N ALA A 102 14.33 -8.84 -12.48
CA ALA A 102 13.66 -9.07 -13.77
C ALA A 102 13.97 -7.99 -14.81
N TYR A 103 14.21 -6.75 -14.33
CA TYR A 103 14.53 -5.58 -15.17
C TYR A 103 15.86 -4.98 -14.72
N ASP A 104 15.81 -3.90 -13.92
CA ASP A 104 16.95 -3.22 -13.29
C ASP A 104 16.47 -2.39 -12.08
N GLU A 105 17.43 -1.90 -11.27
CA GLU A 105 17.12 -1.11 -10.08
C GLU A 105 16.43 0.22 -10.40
N ALA A 106 16.86 0.91 -11.46
CA ALA A 106 16.26 2.19 -11.85
C ALA A 106 14.81 2.01 -12.26
N THR A 107 14.50 0.96 -13.04
CA THR A 107 13.13 0.59 -13.41
C THR A 107 12.31 0.25 -12.17
N ALA A 108 12.86 -0.50 -11.21
CA ALA A 108 12.15 -0.85 -9.98
C ALA A 108 11.81 0.39 -9.13
N ILE A 109 12.75 1.32 -8.98
CA ILE A 109 12.51 2.60 -8.28
C ILE A 109 11.40 3.40 -8.96
N LEU A 110 11.50 3.60 -10.28
CA LEU A 110 10.52 4.40 -11.03
C LEU A 110 9.12 3.76 -11.04
N VAL A 111 9.03 2.44 -11.12
CA VAL A 111 7.75 1.73 -11.03
C VAL A 111 7.13 1.91 -9.64
N GLY A 112 7.93 1.79 -8.57
CA GLY A 112 7.46 2.01 -7.21
C GLY A 112 6.94 3.44 -7.00
N ASP A 113 7.72 4.45 -7.40
CA ASP A 113 7.33 5.86 -7.31
C ASP A 113 6.05 6.14 -8.10
N GLY A 114 5.97 5.64 -9.34
CA GLY A 114 4.79 5.78 -10.18
C GLY A 114 3.55 5.12 -9.59
N MET A 115 3.68 3.94 -9.02
CA MET A 115 2.55 3.24 -8.36
C MET A 115 2.03 4.00 -7.15
N GLN A 116 2.93 4.58 -6.34
CA GLN A 116 2.53 5.40 -5.19
C GLN A 116 1.69 6.60 -5.64
N VAL A 117 2.17 7.37 -6.62
CA VAL A 117 1.44 8.52 -7.15
C VAL A 117 0.11 8.09 -7.78
N GLN A 118 0.12 7.01 -8.56
CA GLN A 118 -1.06 6.48 -9.22
C GLN A 118 -2.17 6.07 -8.24
N ALA A 119 -1.82 5.59 -7.05
CA ALA A 119 -2.80 5.26 -6.02
C ALA A 119 -3.62 6.49 -5.61
N PHE A 120 -2.98 7.64 -5.42
CA PHE A 120 -3.67 8.90 -5.10
C PHE A 120 -4.50 9.43 -6.27
N CYS A 121 -4.02 9.30 -7.50
CA CYS A 121 -4.79 9.65 -8.71
C CYS A 121 -6.09 8.83 -8.79
N LEU A 122 -6.05 7.54 -8.50
CA LEU A 122 -7.23 6.68 -8.47
C LEU A 122 -8.26 7.16 -7.43
N LEU A 123 -7.82 7.51 -6.22
CA LEU A 123 -8.74 8.02 -5.18
C LEU A 123 -9.33 9.39 -5.56
N ALA A 124 -8.52 10.28 -6.13
CA ALA A 124 -8.98 11.59 -6.61
C ALA A 124 -10.04 11.47 -7.72
N ALA A 125 -9.94 10.44 -8.57
CA ALA A 125 -10.86 10.16 -9.66
C ALA A 125 -12.02 9.20 -9.29
N ALA A 126 -12.12 8.77 -8.02
CA ALA A 126 -13.11 7.78 -7.59
C ALA A 126 -14.56 8.24 -7.92
N PRO A 127 -15.32 7.44 -8.70
CA PRO A 127 -16.64 7.85 -9.18
C PRO A 127 -17.73 7.79 -8.09
N GLY A 128 -18.79 8.58 -8.27
CA GLY A 128 -19.96 8.55 -7.38
C GLY A 128 -19.73 9.15 -5.98
N LEU A 129 -18.61 9.86 -5.78
CA LEU A 129 -18.27 10.54 -4.52
C LEU A 129 -18.10 12.03 -4.75
N ASP A 130 -18.46 12.82 -3.72
CA ASP A 130 -18.12 14.25 -3.64
C ASP A 130 -16.63 14.48 -3.38
N ALA A 131 -16.19 15.73 -3.47
CA ALA A 131 -14.78 16.11 -3.27
C ALA A 131 -14.31 15.83 -1.83
N ASP A 132 -15.16 16.07 -0.83
CA ASP A 132 -14.81 15.88 0.58
C ASP A 132 -14.53 14.40 0.89
N ARG A 133 -15.31 13.50 0.32
CA ARG A 133 -15.09 12.05 0.48
C ARG A 133 -13.84 11.55 -0.22
N ARG A 134 -13.57 12.06 -1.43
CA ARG A 134 -12.32 11.74 -2.13
C ARG A 134 -11.11 12.24 -1.33
N LEU A 135 -11.19 13.45 -0.79
CA LEU A 135 -10.16 14.01 0.08
C LEU A 135 -9.97 13.15 1.33
N ALA A 136 -11.06 12.74 2.00
CA ALA A 136 -10.97 11.85 3.16
C ALA A 136 -10.32 10.50 2.84
N MET A 137 -10.58 9.93 1.67
CA MET A 137 -9.90 8.70 1.23
C MET A 137 -8.40 8.93 0.97
N ILE A 138 -8.04 10.06 0.38
CA ILE A 138 -6.65 10.46 0.16
C ILE A 138 -5.94 10.63 1.50
N ASP A 139 -6.53 11.33 2.46
CA ASP A 139 -5.98 11.54 3.80
C ASP A 139 -5.75 10.22 4.55
N VAL A 140 -6.73 9.30 4.49
CA VAL A 140 -6.60 7.95 5.08
C VAL A 140 -5.42 7.21 4.49
N LEU A 141 -5.29 7.20 3.16
CA LEU A 141 -4.19 6.49 2.49
C LEU A 141 -2.85 7.16 2.76
N ALA A 142 -2.77 8.49 2.71
CA ALA A 142 -1.55 9.26 2.96
C ALA A 142 -1.03 9.05 4.39
N ALA A 143 -1.91 9.14 5.40
CA ALA A 143 -1.52 8.88 6.78
C ALA A 143 -1.03 7.44 6.99
N ALA A 144 -1.69 6.46 6.35
CA ALA A 144 -1.34 5.05 6.52
C ALA A 144 -0.07 4.63 5.77
N SER A 145 0.23 5.25 4.62
CA SER A 145 1.41 4.95 3.82
C SER A 145 2.63 5.79 4.17
N GLY A 146 2.42 7.00 4.67
CA GLY A 146 3.47 7.98 4.96
C GLY A 146 4.26 7.74 6.26
N PHE A 147 4.93 8.79 6.74
CA PHE A 147 5.78 8.75 7.94
C PHE A 147 5.05 8.28 9.22
N PRO A 148 3.78 8.65 9.48
CA PRO A 148 3.05 8.16 10.65
C PRO A 148 2.54 6.72 10.51
N GLY A 149 2.78 6.08 9.38
CA GLY A 149 2.31 4.74 9.01
C GLY A 149 3.42 3.83 8.51
N MET A 150 3.20 3.26 7.32
CA MET A 150 4.04 2.21 6.75
C MET A 150 5.51 2.62 6.58
N VAL A 151 5.78 3.83 6.06
CA VAL A 151 7.16 4.31 5.88
C VAL A 151 7.88 4.44 7.22
N GLY A 152 7.22 4.98 8.25
CA GLY A 152 7.80 5.04 9.60
C GLY A 152 8.05 3.65 10.18
N GLY A 153 7.12 2.71 9.98
CA GLY A 153 7.30 1.32 10.39
C GLY A 153 8.45 0.63 9.67
N GLN A 154 8.61 0.88 8.38
CA GLN A 154 9.73 0.36 7.58
C GLN A 154 11.08 0.93 8.05
N TYR A 155 11.13 2.24 8.33
CA TYR A 155 12.35 2.85 8.88
C TYR A 155 12.76 2.21 10.20
N LEU A 156 11.80 1.92 11.10
CA LEU A 156 12.07 1.22 12.35
C LEU A 156 12.60 -0.19 12.12
N ASP A 157 12.06 -0.92 11.16
CA ASP A 157 12.46 -2.27 10.79
C ASP A 157 13.91 -2.31 10.31
N VAL A 158 14.24 -1.49 9.31
CA VAL A 158 15.61 -1.36 8.78
C VAL A 158 16.60 -0.91 9.87
N SER A 159 16.21 0.07 10.70
CA SER A 159 17.06 0.59 11.79
C SER A 159 17.31 -0.44 12.92
N ALA A 160 16.46 -1.43 13.04
CA ALA A 160 16.56 -2.49 14.05
C ALA A 160 17.36 -3.72 13.56
N THR A 161 17.76 -3.75 12.30
CA THR A 161 18.53 -4.86 11.73
C THR A 161 19.82 -5.07 12.51
N GLY A 162 20.03 -6.31 12.99
CA GLY A 162 21.18 -6.67 13.84
C GLY A 162 21.05 -6.33 15.33
N GLY A 163 19.95 -5.72 15.77
CA GLY A 163 19.63 -5.39 17.16
C GLY A 163 18.48 -6.23 17.75
N ALA A 164 18.37 -6.27 19.07
CA ALA A 164 17.21 -6.87 19.75
C ALA A 164 16.16 -5.79 20.02
N LEU A 165 14.95 -5.99 19.51
CA LEU A 165 13.80 -5.15 19.83
C LEU A 165 13.09 -5.68 21.08
N THR A 166 12.59 -4.78 21.93
CA THR A 166 11.62 -5.15 22.97
C THR A 166 10.30 -5.58 22.30
N LEU A 167 9.50 -6.38 23.02
CA LEU A 167 8.20 -6.82 22.51
C LEU A 167 7.29 -5.63 22.12
N ASP A 168 7.31 -4.55 22.90
CA ASP A 168 6.48 -3.37 22.63
C ASP A 168 6.99 -2.59 21.41
N ALA A 169 8.30 -2.46 21.23
CA ALA A 169 8.88 -1.87 20.02
C ALA A 169 8.54 -2.70 18.76
N LEU A 170 8.63 -4.03 18.86
CA LEU A 170 8.25 -4.94 17.76
C LEU A 170 6.76 -4.80 17.41
N LYS A 171 5.87 -4.77 18.41
CA LYS A 171 4.44 -4.54 18.19
C LYS A 171 4.16 -3.19 17.54
N ALA A 172 4.81 -2.13 18.02
CA ALA A 172 4.65 -0.79 17.46
C ALA A 172 5.12 -0.73 16.00
N MET A 173 6.27 -1.30 15.67
CA MET A 173 6.79 -1.40 14.31
C MET A 173 5.80 -2.15 13.39
N HIS A 174 5.31 -3.34 13.79
CA HIS A 174 4.34 -4.09 13.00
C HIS A 174 3.00 -3.37 12.85
N ASN A 175 2.54 -2.65 13.87
CA ASN A 175 1.33 -1.83 13.79
C ASN A 175 1.45 -0.70 12.76
N LEU A 176 2.64 -0.14 12.59
CA LEU A 176 2.94 0.88 11.58
C LEU A 176 3.18 0.24 10.21
N LYS A 177 4.17 -0.65 10.09
CA LYS A 177 4.58 -1.26 8.81
C LYS A 177 3.42 -2.01 8.12
N THR A 178 2.63 -2.75 8.89
CA THR A 178 1.58 -3.64 8.36
C THR A 178 0.18 -3.22 8.77
N GLY A 179 -0.04 -2.93 10.04
CA GLY A 179 -1.36 -2.64 10.61
C GLY A 179 -2.00 -1.38 10.04
N ALA A 180 -1.21 -0.34 9.74
CA ALA A 180 -1.72 0.92 9.19
C ALA A 180 -2.47 0.71 7.88
N LEU A 181 -1.89 0.01 6.91
CA LEU A 181 -2.55 -0.27 5.63
C LEU A 181 -3.76 -1.22 5.75
N ILE A 182 -3.77 -2.12 6.72
CA ILE A 182 -4.94 -2.97 6.99
C ILE A 182 -6.11 -2.12 7.47
N ARG A 183 -5.88 -1.22 8.42
CA ARG A 183 -6.90 -0.27 8.90
C ARG A 183 -7.37 0.67 7.79
N ALA A 184 -6.43 1.18 6.98
CA ALA A 184 -6.75 2.02 5.84
C ALA A 184 -7.64 1.30 4.82
N ALA A 185 -7.40 0.03 4.53
CA ALA A 185 -8.24 -0.75 3.62
C ALA A 185 -9.71 -0.80 4.09
N LEU A 186 -9.95 -1.02 5.38
CA LEU A 186 -11.29 -1.01 5.96
C LEU A 186 -11.92 0.39 5.89
N ALA A 187 -11.17 1.43 6.21
CA ALA A 187 -11.64 2.82 6.16
C ALA A 187 -11.98 3.25 4.73
N LEU A 188 -11.10 2.93 3.75
CA LEU A 188 -11.34 3.20 2.33
C LEU A 188 -12.61 2.52 1.83
N GLY A 189 -12.85 1.27 2.21
CA GLY A 189 -14.09 0.56 1.89
C GLY A 189 -15.34 1.25 2.47
N GLY A 190 -15.26 1.74 3.71
CA GLY A 190 -16.31 2.52 4.34
C GLY A 190 -16.59 3.85 3.61
N HIS A 191 -15.55 4.63 3.29
CA HIS A 191 -15.70 5.89 2.55
C HIS A 191 -16.25 5.66 1.14
N ALA A 192 -15.71 4.68 0.41
CA ALA A 192 -16.17 4.33 -0.94
C ALA A 192 -17.64 3.86 -0.95
N ALA A 193 -18.09 3.19 0.12
CA ALA A 193 -19.47 2.79 0.32
C ALA A 193 -20.41 3.93 0.70
N GLY A 194 -19.91 5.15 0.90
CA GLY A 194 -20.71 6.28 1.29
C GLY A 194 -21.06 6.32 2.79
N ALA A 195 -20.34 5.61 3.64
CA ALA A 195 -20.50 5.73 5.09
C ALA A 195 -20.23 7.18 5.54
N PRO A 196 -20.99 7.71 6.53
CA PRO A 196 -20.71 9.04 7.05
C PRO A 196 -19.29 9.07 7.60
N ALA A 197 -18.50 10.06 7.20
CA ALA A 197 -17.20 10.31 7.79
C ALA A 197 -17.40 10.51 9.30
N ARG A 198 -16.84 9.65 10.14
CA ARG A 198 -16.76 9.96 11.56
C ARG A 198 -15.83 11.16 11.70
N ARG A 199 -16.40 12.32 11.97
CA ARG A 199 -15.62 13.48 12.39
C ARG A 199 -14.98 13.10 13.72
N GLY A 200 -13.67 13.00 13.75
CA GLY A 200 -12.93 12.88 14.99
C GLY A 200 -12.36 11.48 15.23
N HIS A 201 -11.20 11.25 14.81
CA HIS A 201 -9.98 11.11 15.60
C HIS A 201 -8.82 11.17 14.60
N PRO A 202 -7.87 12.10 14.72
CA PRO A 202 -6.53 11.81 14.23
C PRO A 202 -6.17 10.48 14.88
N ALA A 203 -5.62 9.54 14.13
CA ALA A 203 -5.08 8.31 14.67
C ALA A 203 -4.32 8.72 15.94
N ASP A 204 -4.65 8.13 17.10
CA ASP A 204 -3.93 8.40 18.34
C ASP A 204 -2.44 8.38 17.97
N PRO A 205 -1.67 9.45 18.28
CA PRO A 205 -0.27 9.47 17.94
C PRO A 205 0.34 8.20 18.53
N ALA A 206 0.98 7.40 17.66
CA ALA A 206 1.73 6.26 18.13
C ALA A 206 2.63 6.75 19.27
N PRO A 207 2.72 6.03 20.40
CA PRO A 207 3.56 6.44 21.50
C PRO A 207 4.95 6.76 20.97
N ALA A 208 5.49 7.91 21.32
CA ALA A 208 6.80 8.36 20.87
C ALA A 208 7.82 7.27 21.22
N LEU A 209 8.24 6.50 20.23
CA LEU A 209 9.32 5.54 20.37
C LEU A 209 10.61 6.35 20.50
N SER A 210 11.10 6.48 21.72
CA SER A 210 12.45 6.93 21.97
C SER A 210 13.41 5.83 21.51
N LEU A 211 13.92 5.96 20.29
CA LEU A 211 15.08 5.18 19.87
C LEU A 211 16.28 5.57 20.74
N PRO A 212 17.11 4.63 21.16
CA PRO A 212 18.40 4.98 21.76
C PRO A 212 19.17 5.83 20.75
N PRO A 213 19.94 6.85 21.19
CA PRO A 213 20.71 7.68 20.27
C PRO A 213 21.60 6.77 19.39
N GLY A 214 21.32 6.77 18.10
CA GLY A 214 22.03 5.96 17.13
C GLY A 214 23.51 6.30 17.18
N GLY A 215 24.34 5.32 17.43
CA GLY A 215 25.77 5.43 17.20
C GLY A 215 25.96 5.80 15.72
N CYS A 216 26.68 6.88 15.45
CA CYS A 216 27.10 7.26 14.12
C CYS A 216 27.66 6.05 13.40
N LEU A 217 27.11 5.75 12.22
CA LEU A 217 27.72 4.82 11.29
C LEU A 217 29.14 5.29 11.04
N GLY A 218 30.11 4.61 11.66
CA GLY A 218 31.51 4.87 11.47
C GLY A 218 31.84 4.67 9.99
N SER A 219 32.38 5.71 9.38
CA SER A 219 32.95 5.68 8.04
C SER A 219 34.00 4.56 7.97
N ALA A 220 33.66 3.42 7.39
CA ALA A 220 34.62 2.46 6.89
C ALA A 220 34.97 2.86 5.46
N ARG A 221 36.24 3.26 5.26
CA ARG A 221 36.88 3.49 3.97
C ARG A 221 37.16 2.15 3.28
#